data_9fa69089915eb1bebc60c05406fa670c
#
_entry.id   9fa69089915eb1bebc60c05406fa670c
#
_cell.length_a   1.000
_cell.length_b   1.000
_cell.length_c   1.000
_cell.angle_alpha   90.00
_cell.angle_beta   90.00
_cell.angle_gamma   90.00
#
_symmetry.space_group_name_H-M   'P 1'
#
loop_
_entity.id
_entity.type
_entity.pdbx_description
1 polymer ?
#
loop_
_entity_poly.entity_id
_entity_poly.type
_entity_poly.pdbx_seq_one_letter_code
_entity_poly.pdbx_strand_id
1 'polypeptide(L)'
;MDIEGQYDKIYRYCYFKLFDKQLAQDITQETFLRFYKHEVSIKKNQELPYLYTIAKNLCIDAFRKKPVESLDVISEDAAYDPTEQWINDFTLKTIIAKLPQDEQDILYLRYASELSIVSISKIIGHSRFVIHRKILKTLKWLEEELKKEGYLNEL
;
A
#
# COMPACT_ATOMS: atom_id res chain seq x y z
N MET A 1 -0.21 -6.27 -20.97
CA MET A 1 0.10 -5.99 -19.54
C MET A 1 1.26 -6.88 -19.11
N ASP A 2 2.26 -6.31 -18.48
CA ASP A 2 3.38 -7.06 -17.91
C ASP A 2 2.94 -7.71 -16.59
N ILE A 3 2.61 -8.99 -16.67
CA ILE A 3 2.06 -9.72 -15.52
C ILE A 3 3.05 -9.81 -14.36
N GLU A 4 4.33 -10.08 -14.67
CA GLU A 4 5.33 -10.21 -13.60
C GLU A 4 5.54 -8.91 -12.84
N GLY A 5 5.66 -7.80 -13.55
CA GLY A 5 5.81 -6.48 -12.94
C GLY A 5 4.60 -6.08 -12.12
N GLN A 6 3.40 -6.39 -12.62
CA GLN A 6 2.17 -6.09 -11.91
C GLN A 6 2.02 -6.98 -10.67
N TYR A 7 2.40 -8.26 -10.77
CA TYR A 7 2.35 -9.17 -9.62
C TYR A 7 3.22 -8.64 -8.47
N ASP A 8 4.44 -8.23 -8.77
CA ASP A 8 5.35 -7.68 -7.75
C ASP A 8 4.78 -6.43 -7.09
N LYS A 9 4.19 -5.54 -7.87
CA LYS A 9 3.58 -4.32 -7.32
C LYS A 9 2.45 -4.64 -6.35
N ILE A 10 1.58 -5.57 -6.72
CA ILE A 10 0.45 -5.95 -5.88
C ILE A 10 0.94 -6.70 -4.63
N TYR A 11 1.91 -7.59 -4.79
CA TYR A 11 2.49 -8.30 -3.65
C TYR A 11 3.09 -7.34 -2.62
N ARG A 12 3.86 -6.36 -3.08
CA ARG A 12 4.48 -5.37 -2.20
C ARG A 12 3.45 -4.55 -1.45
N TYR A 13 2.37 -4.17 -2.12
CA TYR A 13 1.27 -3.47 -1.48
C TYR A 13 0.62 -4.33 -0.40
N CYS A 14 0.32 -5.58 -0.70
CA CYS A 14 -0.27 -6.51 0.27
C CYS A 14 0.65 -6.73 1.46
N TYR A 15 1.94 -6.88 1.21
CA TYR A 15 2.92 -7.03 2.29
C TYR A 15 2.98 -5.76 3.17
N PHE A 16 2.93 -4.59 2.56
CA PHE A 16 2.87 -3.33 3.29
C PHE A 16 1.66 -3.29 4.23
N LYS A 17 0.52 -3.78 3.77
CA LYS A 17 -0.71 -3.77 4.54
C LYS A 17 -0.74 -4.82 5.66
N LEU A 18 -0.17 -6.00 5.42
CA LEU A 18 -0.38 -7.17 6.27
C LEU A 18 0.84 -7.60 7.08
N PHE A 19 2.05 -7.27 6.63
CA PHE A 19 3.33 -7.68 7.22
C PHE A 19 3.44 -9.20 7.41
N ASP A 20 2.80 -9.97 6.53
CA ASP A 20 2.76 -11.43 6.54
C ASP A 20 2.99 -11.90 5.11
N LYS A 21 4.13 -12.52 4.86
CA LYS A 21 4.52 -12.95 3.50
C LYS A 21 3.54 -13.96 2.90
N GLN A 22 3.17 -14.97 3.67
CA GLN A 22 2.30 -16.02 3.17
C GLN A 22 0.92 -15.44 2.84
N LEU A 23 0.37 -14.64 3.73
CA LEU A 23 -0.92 -14.02 3.51
C LEU A 23 -0.87 -13.04 2.34
N ALA A 24 0.22 -12.28 2.21
CA ALA A 24 0.40 -11.37 1.08
C ALA A 24 0.45 -12.13 -0.25
N GLN A 25 1.12 -13.28 -0.30
CA GLN A 25 1.14 -14.13 -1.48
C GLN A 25 -0.25 -14.66 -1.83
N ASP A 26 -0.97 -15.16 -0.82
CA ASP A 26 -2.30 -15.71 -1.02
C ASP A 26 -3.28 -14.65 -1.55
N ILE A 27 -3.22 -13.44 -0.98
CA ILE A 27 -4.08 -12.34 -1.41
C ILE A 27 -3.69 -11.86 -2.81
N THR A 28 -2.40 -11.81 -3.11
CA THR A 28 -1.95 -11.42 -4.45
C THR A 28 -2.47 -12.42 -5.50
N GLN A 29 -2.36 -13.71 -5.23
CA GLN A 29 -2.89 -14.74 -6.13
C GLN A 29 -4.40 -14.60 -6.31
N GLU A 30 -5.14 -14.45 -5.22
CA GLU A 30 -6.58 -14.26 -5.28
C GLU A 30 -6.96 -13.00 -6.06
N THR A 31 -6.18 -11.94 -5.91
CA THR A 31 -6.38 -10.69 -6.65
C THR A 31 -6.33 -10.94 -8.16
N PHE A 32 -5.29 -11.66 -8.61
CA PHE A 32 -5.15 -11.93 -10.04
C PHE A 32 -6.20 -12.91 -10.55
N LEU A 33 -6.60 -13.90 -9.74
CA LEU A 33 -7.68 -14.79 -10.12
C LEU A 33 -9.00 -14.04 -10.35
N ARG A 34 -9.34 -13.14 -9.46
CA ARG A 34 -10.53 -12.29 -9.59
C ARG A 34 -10.42 -11.34 -10.78
N PHE A 35 -9.23 -10.79 -10.99
CA PHE A 35 -8.98 -9.93 -12.13
C PHE A 35 -9.26 -10.65 -13.44
N TYR A 36 -8.73 -11.87 -13.60
CA TYR A 36 -8.92 -12.63 -14.83
C TYR A 36 -10.37 -13.03 -15.08
N LYS A 37 -11.14 -13.26 -14.04
CA LYS A 37 -12.58 -13.53 -14.19
C LYS A 37 -13.35 -12.36 -14.80
N HIS A 38 -12.87 -11.15 -14.62
CA HIS A 38 -13.54 -9.93 -15.04
C HIS A 38 -12.76 -9.15 -16.10
N GLU A 39 -11.72 -9.74 -16.66
CA GLU A 39 -10.82 -9.08 -17.59
C GLU A 39 -11.53 -8.43 -18.79
N VAL A 40 -12.57 -9.11 -19.32
CA VAL A 40 -13.29 -8.64 -20.49
C VAL A 40 -14.04 -7.34 -20.23
N SER A 41 -14.47 -7.10 -19.00
CA SER A 41 -15.22 -5.90 -18.62
C SER A 41 -14.34 -4.73 -18.22
N ILE A 42 -13.02 -4.92 -18.15
CA ILE A 42 -12.09 -3.89 -17.70
C ILE A 42 -11.62 -3.05 -18.88
N LYS A 43 -11.74 -1.74 -18.75
CA LYS A 43 -11.31 -0.82 -19.79
C LYS A 43 -9.79 -0.80 -19.91
N LYS A 44 -9.31 -0.60 -21.13
CA LYS A 44 -7.88 -0.47 -21.41
C LYS A 44 -7.28 0.63 -20.51
N ASN A 45 -6.09 0.39 -19.97
CA ASN A 45 -5.38 1.29 -19.04
C ASN A 45 -6.02 1.43 -17.67
N GLN A 46 -7.03 0.60 -17.34
CA GLN A 46 -7.63 0.55 -16.01
C GLN A 46 -7.22 -0.69 -15.22
N GLU A 47 -6.37 -1.55 -15.79
CA GLU A 47 -6.00 -2.82 -15.17
C GLU A 47 -5.33 -2.63 -13.81
N LEU A 48 -4.34 -1.76 -13.73
CA LEU A 48 -3.58 -1.58 -12.49
C LEU A 48 -4.43 -0.99 -11.37
N PRO A 49 -5.19 0.10 -11.57
CA PRO A 49 -6.11 0.58 -10.53
C PRO A 49 -7.12 -0.49 -10.09
N TYR A 50 -7.60 -1.30 -11.03
CA TYR A 50 -8.56 -2.36 -10.72
C TYR A 50 -7.91 -3.44 -9.83
N LEU A 51 -6.68 -3.85 -10.16
CA LEU A 51 -5.91 -4.81 -9.36
C LEU A 51 -5.71 -4.28 -7.93
N TYR A 52 -5.30 -3.03 -7.78
CA TYR A 52 -5.12 -2.43 -6.45
C TYR A 52 -6.43 -2.38 -5.67
N THR A 53 -7.54 -2.10 -6.33
CA THR A 53 -8.85 -2.06 -5.67
C THR A 53 -9.23 -3.43 -5.11
N ILE A 54 -9.04 -4.49 -5.90
CA ILE A 54 -9.30 -5.86 -5.45
C ILE A 54 -8.39 -6.20 -4.25
N ALA A 55 -7.09 -5.93 -4.40
CA ALA A 55 -6.12 -6.22 -3.35
C ALA A 55 -6.42 -5.46 -2.07
N LYS A 56 -6.77 -4.18 -2.17
CA LYS A 56 -7.12 -3.36 -1.01
C LYS A 56 -8.29 -3.97 -0.25
N ASN A 57 -9.34 -4.35 -0.96
CA ASN A 57 -10.53 -4.92 -0.33
C ASN A 57 -10.23 -6.27 0.33
N LEU A 58 -9.44 -7.11 -0.32
CA LEU A 58 -9.03 -8.39 0.26
C LEU A 58 -8.14 -8.20 1.49
N CYS A 59 -7.26 -7.22 1.48
CA CYS A 59 -6.42 -6.91 2.63
C CYS A 59 -7.26 -6.41 3.80
N ILE A 60 -8.26 -5.56 3.55
CA ILE A 60 -9.16 -5.09 4.59
C ILE A 60 -9.90 -6.26 5.23
N ASP A 61 -10.42 -7.17 4.42
CA ASP A 61 -11.13 -8.35 4.93
C ASP A 61 -10.22 -9.25 5.75
N ALA A 62 -9.00 -9.49 5.26
CA ALA A 62 -8.02 -10.31 5.98
C ALA A 62 -7.61 -9.67 7.30
N PHE A 63 -7.43 -8.35 7.32
CA PHE A 63 -7.06 -7.62 8.52
C PHE A 63 -8.14 -7.73 9.59
N ARG A 64 -9.40 -7.67 9.21
CA ARG A 64 -10.54 -7.82 10.15
C ARG A 64 -10.58 -9.22 10.77
N LYS A 65 -10.16 -10.24 10.04
CA LYS A 65 -10.17 -11.64 10.49
C LYS A 65 -8.91 -12.04 11.25
N LYS A 66 -7.88 -11.21 11.21
CA LYS A 66 -6.58 -11.54 11.81
C LYS A 66 -6.64 -11.38 13.33
N PRO A 67 -6.26 -12.41 14.13
CA PRO A 67 -6.16 -12.27 15.57
C PRO A 67 -5.10 -11.23 15.94
N VAL A 68 -5.38 -10.43 16.99
CA VAL A 68 -4.48 -9.37 17.44
C VAL A 68 -3.09 -9.89 17.80
N GLU A 69 -3.01 -11.12 18.29
CA GLU A 69 -1.76 -11.76 18.72
C GLU A 69 -0.76 -12.00 17.58
N SER A 70 -1.23 -12.03 16.33
CA SER A 70 -0.36 -12.29 15.19
C SER A 70 0.40 -11.05 14.70
N LEU A 71 0.15 -9.90 15.31
CA LEU A 71 0.84 -8.66 14.94
C LEU A 71 2.29 -8.62 15.43
N ASP A 72 2.67 -9.49 16.37
CA ASP A 72 4.00 -9.51 16.96
C ASP A 72 5.00 -10.37 16.17
N VAL A 73 4.55 -11.09 15.17
CA VAL A 73 5.44 -11.94 14.39
C VAL A 73 5.87 -11.21 13.14
N ILE A 74 6.86 -10.33 13.31
CA ILE A 74 7.62 -9.85 12.18
C ILE A 74 8.50 -11.02 11.78
N SER A 75 8.15 -11.67 10.65
CA SER A 75 8.94 -12.76 10.13
C SER A 75 10.36 -12.28 9.85
N GLU A 76 11.34 -12.87 10.51
CA GLU A 76 12.75 -12.59 10.30
C GLU A 76 13.22 -13.03 8.90
N ASP A 77 12.38 -13.79 8.20
CA ASP A 77 12.68 -14.36 6.89
C ASP A 77 12.38 -13.42 5.72
N ALA A 78 12.24 -12.13 5.99
CA ALA A 78 12.08 -11.16 4.92
C ALA A 78 13.37 -11.06 4.12
N ALA A 79 13.41 -11.69 2.94
CA ALA A 79 14.50 -11.50 2.01
C ALA A 79 14.67 -9.99 1.76
N TYR A 80 15.89 -9.52 1.87
CA TYR A 80 16.19 -8.11 1.68
C TYR A 80 15.83 -7.69 0.25
N ASP A 81 14.84 -6.81 0.11
CA ASP A 81 14.50 -6.17 -1.15
C ASP A 81 14.79 -4.68 -0.99
N PRO A 82 15.72 -4.11 -1.79
CA PRO A 82 16.04 -2.69 -1.68
C PRO A 82 14.84 -1.77 -1.86
N THR A 83 13.82 -2.21 -2.62
CA THR A 83 12.59 -1.42 -2.79
C THR A 83 11.70 -1.44 -1.56
N GLU A 84 11.92 -2.39 -0.65
CA GLU A 84 11.22 -2.49 0.63
C GLU A 84 11.93 -1.74 1.74
N GLN A 85 13.08 -1.13 1.48
CA GLN A 85 13.85 -0.43 2.49
C GLN A 85 13.01 0.63 3.20
N TRP A 86 12.17 1.33 2.45
CA TRP A 86 11.23 2.29 2.98
C TRP A 86 10.21 1.64 3.94
N ILE A 87 9.71 0.44 3.58
CA ILE A 87 8.76 -0.31 4.38
C ILE A 87 9.42 -0.88 5.62
N ASN A 88 10.69 -1.26 5.51
CA ASN A 88 11.42 -1.93 6.59
C ASN A 88 12.06 -0.97 7.60
N ASP A 89 12.02 0.33 7.35
CA ASP A 89 12.46 1.31 8.33
C ASP A 89 11.45 1.34 9.48
N PHE A 90 11.84 0.79 10.62
CA PHE A 90 10.98 0.64 11.79
C PHE A 90 10.41 1.98 12.25
N THR A 91 11.21 3.02 12.25
CA THR A 91 10.77 4.34 12.70
C THR A 91 9.74 4.94 11.76
N LEU A 92 10.00 4.86 10.47
CA LEU A 92 9.06 5.37 9.46
C LEU A 92 7.74 4.61 9.52
N LYS A 93 7.80 3.28 9.67
CA LYS A 93 6.59 2.46 9.87
C LYS A 93 5.79 2.90 11.08
N THR A 94 6.46 3.15 12.20
CA THR A 94 5.82 3.56 13.44
C THR A 94 5.11 4.90 13.26
N ILE A 95 5.74 5.82 12.57
CA ILE A 95 5.16 7.14 12.29
C ILE A 95 3.96 7.00 11.35
N ILE A 96 4.11 6.27 10.27
CA ILE A 96 3.04 6.09 9.27
C ILE A 96 1.84 5.36 9.90
N ALA A 97 2.09 4.43 10.81
CA ALA A 97 1.02 3.69 11.48
C ALA A 97 0.07 4.58 12.29
N LYS A 98 0.48 5.80 12.62
CA LYS A 98 -0.36 6.77 13.32
C LYS A 98 -1.41 7.41 12.40
N LEU A 99 -1.25 7.29 11.10
CA LEU A 99 -2.17 7.86 10.12
C LEU A 99 -3.40 6.98 9.95
N PRO A 100 -4.55 7.58 9.57
CA PRO A 100 -5.69 6.78 9.13
C PRO A 100 -5.33 5.88 7.95
N GLN A 101 -6.04 4.76 7.82
CA GLN A 101 -5.73 3.74 6.80
C GLN A 101 -5.73 4.30 5.38
N ASP A 102 -6.69 5.14 5.03
CA ASP A 102 -6.76 5.71 3.70
C ASP A 102 -5.56 6.62 3.41
N GLU A 103 -5.09 7.38 4.39
CA GLU A 103 -3.91 8.22 4.23
C GLU A 103 -2.63 7.41 4.10
N GLN A 104 -2.53 6.30 4.85
CA GLN A 104 -1.41 5.36 4.68
C GLN A 104 -1.38 4.81 3.26
N ASP A 105 -2.54 4.38 2.75
CA ASP A 105 -2.68 3.86 1.40
C ASP A 105 -2.31 4.91 0.35
N ILE A 106 -2.78 6.13 0.53
CA ILE A 106 -2.49 7.21 -0.40
C ILE A 106 -0.99 7.47 -0.50
N LEU A 107 -0.30 7.54 0.63
CA LEU A 107 1.16 7.72 0.64
C LEU A 107 1.88 6.58 -0.06
N TYR A 108 1.50 5.35 0.26
CA TYR A 108 2.12 4.19 -0.36
C TYR A 108 1.91 4.19 -1.87
N LEU A 109 0.67 4.37 -2.30
CA LEU A 109 0.32 4.33 -3.73
C LEU A 109 1.02 5.45 -4.50
N ARG A 110 1.16 6.62 -3.89
CA ARG A 110 1.81 7.77 -4.55
C ARG A 110 3.33 7.62 -4.62
N TYR A 111 3.99 7.20 -3.53
CA TYR A 111 5.44 7.26 -3.43
C TYR A 111 6.13 5.92 -3.60
N ALA A 112 5.54 4.84 -3.15
CA ALA A 112 6.12 3.50 -3.35
C ALA A 112 5.68 2.89 -4.68
N SER A 113 4.41 3.03 -5.03
CA SER A 113 3.88 2.48 -6.29
C SER A 113 3.94 3.47 -7.44
N GLU A 114 4.24 4.73 -7.16
CA GLU A 114 4.40 5.80 -8.16
C GLU A 114 3.15 6.01 -9.04
N LEU A 115 1.97 5.83 -8.46
CA LEU A 115 0.73 6.00 -9.20
C LEU A 115 0.34 7.48 -9.30
N SER A 116 -0.40 7.79 -10.38
CA SER A 116 -0.95 9.12 -10.57
C SER A 116 -2.08 9.40 -9.58
N ILE A 117 -2.37 10.67 -9.35
CA ILE A 117 -3.49 11.08 -8.50
C ILE A 117 -4.81 10.54 -9.05
N VAL A 118 -4.96 10.50 -10.38
CA VAL A 118 -6.15 9.93 -11.02
C VAL A 118 -6.33 8.46 -10.66
N SER A 119 -5.25 7.67 -10.74
CA SER A 119 -5.31 6.24 -10.38
C SER A 119 -5.63 6.05 -8.91
N ILE A 120 -4.98 6.83 -8.04
CA ILE A 120 -5.22 6.77 -6.59
C ILE A 120 -6.67 7.12 -6.27
N SER A 121 -7.21 8.15 -6.94
CA SER A 121 -8.61 8.55 -6.80
C SER A 121 -9.56 7.38 -7.07
N LYS A 122 -9.29 6.60 -8.10
CA LYS A 122 -10.11 5.43 -8.45
C LYS A 122 -9.99 4.32 -7.42
N ILE A 123 -8.79 4.08 -6.91
CA ILE A 123 -8.53 3.01 -5.93
C ILE A 123 -9.18 3.34 -4.58
N ILE A 124 -8.97 4.56 -4.11
CA ILE A 124 -9.42 4.98 -2.78
C ILE A 124 -10.91 5.36 -2.78
N GLY A 125 -11.41 5.84 -3.91
CA GLY A 125 -12.81 6.24 -4.03
C GLY A 125 -13.09 7.67 -3.59
N HIS A 126 -12.07 8.53 -3.58
CA HIS A 126 -12.21 9.96 -3.32
C HIS A 126 -11.88 10.74 -4.58
N SER A 127 -12.36 12.00 -4.67
CA SER A 127 -12.07 12.86 -5.81
C SER A 127 -10.57 13.19 -5.87
N ARG A 128 -10.10 13.55 -7.08
CA ARG A 128 -8.71 13.97 -7.26
C ARG A 128 -8.33 15.14 -6.37
N PHE A 129 -9.26 16.07 -6.18
CA PHE A 129 -9.06 17.22 -5.31
C PHE A 129 -8.82 16.77 -3.87
N VAL A 130 -9.63 15.84 -3.36
CA VAL A 130 -9.49 15.32 -2.00
C VAL A 130 -8.17 14.56 -1.84
N ILE A 131 -7.80 13.75 -2.82
CA ILE A 131 -6.52 13.02 -2.80
C ILE A 131 -5.35 13.99 -2.74
N HIS A 132 -5.35 15.00 -3.61
CA HIS A 132 -4.27 16.00 -3.63
C HIS A 132 -4.15 16.73 -2.29
N ARG A 133 -5.27 17.16 -1.73
CA ARG A 133 -5.30 17.84 -0.43
C ARG A 133 -4.76 16.94 0.68
N LYS A 134 -5.15 15.66 0.69
CA LYS A 134 -4.67 14.71 1.69
C LYS A 134 -3.17 14.45 1.56
N ILE A 135 -2.66 14.37 0.34
CA ILE A 135 -1.21 14.21 0.13
C ILE A 135 -0.46 15.39 0.74
N LEU A 136 -0.87 16.62 0.45
CA LEU A 136 -0.19 17.80 0.97
C LEU A 136 -0.24 17.85 2.49
N LYS A 137 -1.40 17.60 3.07
CA LYS A 137 -1.59 17.59 4.53
C LYS A 137 -0.73 16.51 5.19
N THR A 138 -0.73 15.32 4.61
CA THR A 138 -0.02 14.17 5.18
C THR A 138 1.49 14.35 5.09
N LEU A 139 1.99 14.90 3.98
CA LEU A 139 3.42 15.18 3.83
C LEU A 139 3.90 16.21 4.85
N LYS A 140 3.10 17.24 5.07
CA LYS A 140 3.44 18.27 6.06
C LYS A 140 3.50 17.67 7.46
N TRP A 141 2.51 16.85 7.79
CA TRP A 141 2.47 16.15 9.08
C TRP A 141 3.67 15.22 9.23
N LEU A 142 3.99 14.46 8.19
CA LEU A 142 5.12 13.53 8.20
C LEU A 142 6.44 14.25 8.40
N GLU A 143 6.63 15.39 7.74
CA GLU A 143 7.81 16.22 7.91
C GLU A 143 7.97 16.66 9.35
N GLU A 144 6.89 17.13 9.97
CA GLU A 144 6.90 17.56 11.36
C GLU A 144 7.23 16.42 12.33
N GLU A 145 6.67 15.24 12.09
CA GLU A 145 6.94 14.06 12.92
C GLU A 145 8.37 13.59 12.79
N LEU A 146 8.92 13.61 11.58
CA LEU A 146 10.33 13.23 11.36
C LEU A 146 11.28 14.21 12.02
N LYS A 147 10.95 15.49 12.04
CA LYS A 147 11.75 16.50 12.77
C LYS A 147 11.74 16.24 14.26
N LYS A 148 10.59 15.89 14.84
CA LYS A 148 10.49 15.56 16.27
C LYS A 148 11.35 14.36 16.63
N GLU A 149 11.47 13.38 15.73
CA GLU A 149 12.28 12.18 15.94
C GLU A 149 13.77 12.41 15.61
N GLY A 150 14.15 13.61 15.17
CA GLY A 150 15.54 13.94 14.87
C GLY A 150 16.06 13.48 13.52
N TYR A 151 15.18 12.99 12.62
CA TYR A 151 15.58 12.49 11.31
C TYR A 151 15.79 13.58 10.29
N LEU A 152 15.10 14.71 10.43
CA LEU A 152 15.26 15.85 9.57
C LEU A 152 15.84 16.99 10.41
N ASN A 153 17.14 17.17 10.27
CA ASN A 153 17.74 18.35 10.84
C ASN A 153 17.34 19.55 9.99
N GLU A 154 17.17 20.65 10.65
CA GLU A 154 16.79 21.94 10.13
C GLU A 154 17.12 22.20 8.66
N LEU A 155 16.09 22.37 7.89
CA LEU A 155 16.20 22.99 6.58
C LEU A 155 15.88 24.48 6.72
#